data_ba9c454a0c931d3ce2e172a36a9bf964
#
_entry.id   ba9c454a0c931d3ce2e172a36a9bf964
#
_cell.length_a   1.000
_cell.length_b   1.000
_cell.length_c   1.000
_cell.angle_alpha   90.00
_cell.angle_beta   90.00
_cell.angle_gamma   90.00
#
_symmetry.space_group_name_H-M   'P 1'
#
loop_
_entity.id
_entity.type
_entity.pdbx_description
1 polymer ?
#
loop_
_entity_poly.entity_id
_entity_poly.type
_entity_poly.pdbx_seq_one_letter_code
_entity_poly.pdbx_strand_id
1 'polypeptide(L)'
;MRLWFFLFGFVLVAPSSIRSDDHQEEAVAVSSAIYHGDPPVAPTIGFFLDDWQPKSFITPANQEAPVAPAAGRPSDGPSPGVSDTVTVDASAVITRIPPSAFGHNANTWMTAMITEPLFMTHMTHLHPHIIRWPAGSGSDAYFWNCAEGGLPADAPASVPDKNGVPKRARYFFGKTTGARSASLDDYYMMLQETGNEGLFTVNYGYARYGTSADPVATAAHLAADWVRYDHGRTRYWEIGNENFGDWEYGYRIDTTTNKDGQPAILTGSLYARHFKIFADSMRKAAAELGVTIYIGAVTAESAGLWWGETPTRRNWNADMMKELNDKADFYVVHSYFTPYNKNSNAAEILYDATTVPGSVIRYVTQSLTANGAAIKPIAMDEWNMFARGSDQQVSNISGVFAVIVMGETLSNRFGLAARWDLLNGWAGGNDHGLFSAGDEPGIARWTPRPSFYYLYYLQKMRGDRLVKASVQGDTSLRAYASTFTSGELNVVIANVSATARTAIIDMQHFAAGHRYYWYVLQGGDDNGEFSRRVFVNGHGPSAVAGGPDDYASIPAWSAATDKGVFITVPAYGAVTLTIDKQ
;
A
#
# COMPACT_ATOMS: atom_id res chain seq x y z
N MET A 1 -28.46 -17.31 7.53
CA MET A 1 -28.59 -16.59 6.26
C MET A 1 -27.19 -16.61 5.64
N ARG A 2 -26.96 -17.43 4.59
CA ARG A 2 -25.61 -17.70 4.08
C ARG A 2 -25.10 -16.45 3.36
N LEU A 3 -24.05 -15.82 3.88
CA LEU A 3 -23.25 -14.82 3.17
C LEU A 3 -22.50 -15.54 2.06
N TRP A 4 -22.74 -15.13 0.83
CA TRP A 4 -22.00 -15.62 -0.31
C TRP A 4 -20.72 -14.80 -0.44
N PHE A 5 -19.59 -15.44 -0.16
CA PHE A 5 -18.29 -14.88 -0.51
C PHE A 5 -18.07 -15.01 -2.01
N PHE A 6 -17.58 -13.93 -2.57
CA PHE A 6 -17.13 -13.92 -3.95
C PHE A 6 -15.82 -14.68 -4.06
N LEU A 7 -15.85 -15.86 -4.68
CA LEU A 7 -14.68 -16.42 -5.31
C LEU A 7 -14.50 -15.69 -6.64
N PHE A 8 -13.76 -14.62 -6.65
CA PHE A 8 -13.12 -14.17 -7.87
C PHE A 8 -11.94 -15.13 -8.11
N GLY A 9 -11.95 -15.77 -9.27
CA GLY A 9 -10.84 -16.60 -9.67
C GLY A 9 -9.66 -15.72 -10.07
N PHE A 10 -8.82 -15.36 -9.12
CA PHE A 10 -7.54 -14.73 -9.40
C PHE A 10 -6.55 -15.80 -9.89
N VAL A 11 -5.76 -15.44 -10.84
CA VAL A 11 -4.70 -16.29 -11.38
C VAL A 11 -3.39 -15.90 -10.74
N LEU A 12 -2.68 -16.88 -10.26
CA LEU A 12 -1.40 -16.83 -9.55
C LEU A 12 -0.27 -16.20 -10.34
N VAL A 13 0.49 -15.34 -9.68
CA VAL A 13 1.90 -15.09 -9.96
C VAL A 13 2.74 -15.82 -8.92
N ALA A 14 3.44 -16.88 -9.32
CA ALA A 14 4.52 -17.40 -8.51
C ALA A 14 5.78 -16.57 -8.77
N PRO A 15 6.54 -16.20 -7.74
CA PRO A 15 7.83 -15.58 -7.97
C PRO A 15 8.74 -16.60 -8.64
N SER A 16 9.16 -16.32 -9.86
CA SER A 16 10.27 -17.04 -10.47
C SER A 16 11.53 -16.67 -9.71
N SER A 17 12.25 -17.65 -9.23
CA SER A 17 13.60 -17.48 -8.65
C SER A 17 14.54 -16.90 -9.72
N ILE A 18 14.71 -15.60 -9.74
CA ILE A 18 15.76 -14.93 -10.54
C ILE A 18 17.00 -14.85 -9.67
N ARG A 19 18.06 -15.52 -10.10
CA ARG A 19 19.40 -15.38 -9.52
C ARG A 19 19.87 -13.95 -9.69
N SER A 20 20.46 -13.40 -8.63
CA SER A 20 21.09 -12.09 -8.60
C SER A 20 22.34 -12.10 -9.48
N ASP A 21 22.30 -11.35 -10.57
CA ASP A 21 23.51 -10.89 -11.25
C ASP A 21 23.69 -9.41 -10.93
N ASP A 22 24.86 -9.08 -10.40
CA ASP A 22 25.29 -7.72 -10.09
C ASP A 22 25.37 -6.87 -11.36
N HIS A 23 24.50 -5.88 -11.48
CA HIS A 23 24.66 -4.80 -12.46
C HIS A 23 24.59 -3.43 -11.79
N GLN A 24 25.63 -2.64 -12.05
CA GLN A 24 25.79 -1.26 -11.60
C GLN A 24 24.64 -0.37 -12.10
N GLU A 25 24.16 0.49 -11.20
CA GLU A 25 23.15 1.50 -11.49
C GLU A 25 23.71 2.64 -12.34
N GLU A 26 23.14 2.88 -13.52
CA GLU A 26 23.17 4.19 -14.16
C GLU A 26 21.88 4.96 -13.79
N ALA A 27 22.05 6.02 -13.03
CA ALA A 27 20.97 6.91 -12.64
C ALA A 27 20.62 7.86 -13.78
N VAL A 28 19.38 7.81 -14.27
CA VAL A 28 18.85 8.80 -15.22
C VAL A 28 18.31 9.99 -14.42
N ALA A 29 18.92 11.15 -14.59
CA ALA A 29 18.54 12.39 -13.93
C ALA A 29 17.39 13.10 -14.67
N VAL A 30 16.32 13.43 -13.96
CA VAL A 30 15.26 14.33 -14.42
C VAL A 30 15.08 15.46 -13.41
N SER A 31 15.02 16.71 -13.88
CA SER A 31 14.97 17.91 -13.07
C SER A 31 13.61 18.10 -12.41
N SER A 32 13.56 18.04 -11.11
CA SER A 32 12.47 18.58 -10.28
C SER A 32 13.07 19.58 -9.29
N ALA A 33 12.25 20.49 -8.79
CA ALA A 33 12.69 21.57 -7.90
C ALA A 33 13.58 21.05 -6.77
N ILE A 34 14.82 21.54 -6.72
CA ILE A 34 15.84 21.10 -5.78
C ILE A 34 15.69 21.92 -4.51
N TYR A 35 15.37 21.29 -3.40
CA TYR A 35 15.60 21.88 -2.09
C TYR A 35 17.10 21.83 -1.79
N HIS A 36 17.66 22.93 -1.31
CA HIS A 36 19.07 22.98 -0.92
C HIS A 36 19.37 21.92 0.15
N GLY A 37 20.21 20.94 -0.20
CA GLY A 37 20.66 19.86 0.68
C GLY A 37 19.99 18.49 0.46
N ASP A 38 18.85 18.42 -0.25
CA ASP A 38 18.25 17.13 -0.61
C ASP A 38 18.84 16.61 -1.94
N PRO A 39 19.00 15.29 -2.09
CA PRO A 39 19.43 14.71 -3.35
C PRO A 39 18.36 14.92 -4.43
N PRO A 40 18.70 14.86 -5.72
CA PRO A 40 17.72 14.88 -6.79
C PRO A 40 16.66 13.81 -6.54
N VAL A 41 15.39 14.20 -6.54
CA VAL A 41 14.29 13.26 -6.35
C VAL A 41 14.17 12.41 -7.61
N ALA A 42 14.08 11.10 -7.47
CA ALA A 42 13.85 10.23 -8.61
C ALA A 42 12.48 10.56 -9.26
N PRO A 43 12.36 10.51 -10.60
CA PRO A 43 11.12 10.79 -11.31
C PRO A 43 9.93 9.94 -10.85
N THR A 44 10.22 8.75 -10.32
CA THR A 44 9.23 7.80 -9.81
C THR A 44 8.39 8.30 -8.64
N ILE A 45 8.88 9.32 -7.90
CA ILE A 45 8.15 9.91 -6.78
C ILE A 45 7.99 11.44 -6.91
N GLY A 46 8.36 12.03 -8.05
CA GLY A 46 8.51 13.47 -8.23
C GLY A 46 7.32 14.29 -7.72
N PHE A 47 6.17 14.20 -8.35
CA PHE A 47 5.04 15.07 -8.01
C PHE A 47 4.30 14.67 -6.70
N PHE A 48 4.38 13.42 -6.24
CA PHE A 48 3.84 13.03 -4.94
C PHE A 48 4.60 13.66 -3.76
N LEU A 49 5.68 14.37 -4.01
CA LEU A 49 6.40 15.17 -3.02
C LEU A 49 5.90 16.61 -2.92
N ASP A 50 4.97 17.04 -3.76
CA ASP A 50 4.44 18.41 -3.74
C ASP A 50 3.80 18.76 -2.39
N ASP A 51 3.22 17.76 -1.72
CA ASP A 51 2.63 17.88 -0.39
C ASP A 51 3.59 17.56 0.75
N TRP A 52 4.86 17.30 0.43
CA TRP A 52 5.84 17.01 1.48
C TRP A 52 5.92 18.17 2.47
N GLN A 53 5.83 17.82 3.75
CA GLN A 53 5.96 18.76 4.84
C GLN A 53 7.11 18.34 5.76
N PRO A 54 7.89 19.29 6.26
CA PRO A 54 8.89 19.01 7.27
C PRO A 54 8.20 18.49 8.55
N LYS A 55 8.79 17.47 9.15
CA LYS A 55 8.29 16.86 10.39
C LYS A 55 9.30 17.07 11.50
N SER A 56 8.83 17.65 12.62
CA SER A 56 9.61 17.71 13.86
C SER A 56 9.28 16.51 14.75
N PHE A 57 10.30 16.00 15.43
CA PHE A 57 10.07 14.98 16.43
C PHE A 57 9.37 15.55 17.65
N ILE A 58 8.37 14.83 18.12
CA ILE A 58 7.70 15.11 19.39
C ILE A 58 8.06 13.99 20.34
N THR A 59 8.83 14.30 21.37
CA THR A 59 9.21 13.32 22.38
C THR A 59 7.96 12.65 22.96
N PRO A 60 7.82 11.32 22.80
CA PRO A 60 6.66 10.62 23.34
C PRO A 60 6.68 10.61 24.87
N ALA A 61 5.52 10.42 25.49
CA ALA A 61 5.50 9.99 26.89
C ALA A 61 6.40 8.77 27.01
N ASN A 62 7.30 8.78 27.98
CA ASN A 62 8.33 7.73 28.08
C ASN A 62 8.59 7.32 29.52
N GLN A 63 9.18 6.14 29.67
CA GLN A 63 9.64 5.58 30.94
C GLN A 63 10.98 4.89 30.74
N GLU A 64 11.77 4.82 31.81
CA GLU A 64 13.01 4.04 31.79
C GLU A 64 12.67 2.58 31.41
N ALA A 65 13.46 2.03 30.48
CA ALA A 65 13.32 0.63 30.14
C ALA A 65 13.49 -0.21 31.41
N PRO A 66 12.66 -1.25 31.64
CA PRO A 66 13.00 -2.22 32.65
C PRO A 66 14.39 -2.71 32.30
N VAL A 67 15.31 -2.68 33.29
CA VAL A 67 16.75 -2.92 33.09
C VAL A 67 16.90 -4.16 32.21
N ALA A 68 17.18 -3.95 30.91
CA ALA A 68 17.70 -5.04 30.10
C ALA A 68 18.87 -5.62 30.85
N PRO A 69 19.03 -6.95 30.94
CA PRO A 69 20.20 -7.52 31.60
C PRO A 69 21.40 -6.76 31.04
N ALA A 70 22.07 -6.02 31.92
CA ALA A 70 23.14 -5.11 31.57
C ALA A 70 24.02 -5.85 30.57
N ALA A 71 24.40 -5.24 29.46
CA ALA A 71 25.50 -5.72 28.67
C ALA A 71 26.65 -5.88 29.66
N GLY A 72 26.89 -7.11 30.09
CA GLY A 72 27.75 -7.39 31.21
C GLY A 72 29.10 -6.76 30.98
N ARG A 73 29.65 -6.13 31.99
CA ARG A 73 31.09 -5.83 31.98
C ARG A 73 31.82 -7.09 31.55
N PRO A 74 32.97 -7.02 30.83
CA PRO A 74 33.68 -8.18 30.28
C PRO A 74 34.16 -9.23 31.28
N SER A 75 33.66 -9.29 32.49
CA SER A 75 34.18 -10.16 33.55
C SER A 75 33.27 -11.30 34.02
N ASP A 76 31.95 -11.33 33.66
CA ASP A 76 31.10 -12.32 34.29
C ASP A 76 30.09 -12.97 33.29
N GLY A 77 30.58 -13.97 32.54
CA GLY A 77 29.76 -14.88 31.75
C GLY A 77 29.28 -14.32 30.36
N PRO A 78 28.86 -15.18 29.44
CA PRO A 78 28.47 -14.71 28.11
C PRO A 78 27.20 -13.85 28.22
N SER A 79 27.38 -12.53 28.18
CA SER A 79 26.30 -11.63 27.75
C SER A 79 25.71 -12.17 26.46
N PRO A 80 24.38 -12.06 26.19
CA PRO A 80 23.88 -12.25 24.87
C PRO A 80 24.62 -11.23 23.97
N GLY A 81 25.65 -11.74 23.27
CA GLY A 81 26.57 -10.89 22.53
C GLY A 81 25.82 -10.06 21.53
N VAL A 82 26.22 -8.82 21.33
CA VAL A 82 25.81 -8.02 20.17
C VAL A 82 26.10 -8.87 18.94
N SER A 83 25.04 -9.25 18.25
CA SER A 83 25.11 -10.15 17.09
C SER A 83 25.21 -9.38 15.78
N ASP A 84 24.75 -8.12 15.78
CA ASP A 84 24.55 -7.34 14.57
C ASP A 84 24.92 -5.86 14.78
N THR A 85 25.37 -5.21 13.70
CA THR A 85 25.58 -3.77 13.68
C THR A 85 24.65 -3.17 12.63
N VAL A 86 23.84 -2.20 13.04
CA VAL A 86 23.03 -1.38 12.13
C VAL A 86 23.77 -0.07 11.93
N THR A 87 24.37 0.12 10.76
CA THR A 87 25.05 1.36 10.40
C THR A 87 24.09 2.29 9.70
N VAL A 88 23.98 3.52 10.18
CA VAL A 88 23.12 4.58 9.61
C VAL A 88 23.98 5.79 9.26
N ASP A 89 23.93 6.23 8.01
CA ASP A 89 24.55 7.49 7.56
C ASP A 89 23.46 8.59 7.44
N ALA A 90 23.39 9.45 8.46
CA ALA A 90 22.39 10.52 8.52
C ALA A 90 22.58 11.60 7.43
N SER A 91 23.78 11.68 6.82
CA SER A 91 24.06 12.61 5.72
C SER A 91 23.69 12.08 4.34
N ALA A 92 23.53 10.76 4.21
CA ALA A 92 23.23 10.10 2.94
C ALA A 92 21.70 10.00 2.74
N VAL A 93 21.06 11.13 2.44
CA VAL A 93 19.62 11.19 2.18
C VAL A 93 19.31 10.49 0.86
N ILE A 94 18.41 9.49 0.90
CA ILE A 94 17.94 8.74 -0.27
C ILE A 94 16.81 9.53 -0.94
N THR A 95 15.83 9.99 -0.15
CA THR A 95 14.66 10.75 -0.62
C THR A 95 13.95 11.41 0.54
N ARG A 96 13.12 12.40 0.24
CA ARG A 96 12.06 12.84 1.14
C ARG A 96 10.98 11.76 1.21
N ILE A 97 10.32 11.61 2.35
CA ILE A 97 9.25 10.62 2.52
C ILE A 97 7.92 11.29 2.18
N PRO A 98 7.26 10.95 1.06
CA PRO A 98 5.99 11.53 0.71
C PRO A 98 4.90 11.04 1.69
N PRO A 99 3.96 11.90 2.12
CA PRO A 99 2.82 11.46 2.92
C PRO A 99 2.03 10.33 2.25
N SER A 100 1.85 10.39 0.94
CA SER A 100 1.18 9.40 0.10
C SER A 100 1.80 7.98 0.12
N ALA A 101 3.01 7.82 0.66
CA ALA A 101 3.58 6.48 0.88
C ALA A 101 2.75 5.62 1.84
N PHE A 102 1.87 6.21 2.66
CA PHE A 102 1.11 5.51 3.69
C PHE A 102 -0.38 5.54 3.36
N GLY A 103 -0.81 4.74 2.40
CA GLY A 103 -2.17 4.66 1.93
C GLY A 103 -2.90 3.37 2.30
N HIS A 104 -4.21 3.40 2.15
CA HIS A 104 -5.09 2.23 2.25
C HIS A 104 -6.20 2.27 1.21
N ASN A 105 -6.85 1.12 1.00
CA ASN A 105 -8.03 1.00 0.15
C ASN A 105 -9.29 0.92 1.00
N ALA A 106 -10.27 1.78 0.72
CA ALA A 106 -11.62 1.70 1.26
C ALA A 106 -12.56 1.07 0.24
N ASN A 107 -13.61 0.42 0.71
CA ASN A 107 -14.47 -0.42 -0.12
C ASN A 107 -15.94 -0.02 -0.02
N THR A 108 -16.69 -0.25 -1.08
CA THR A 108 -18.15 -0.01 -1.10
C THR A 108 -18.94 -0.88 -0.12
N TRP A 109 -18.39 -1.99 0.35
CA TRP A 109 -19.02 -2.89 1.35
C TRP A 109 -18.71 -2.54 2.81
N MET A 110 -17.96 -1.46 3.06
CA MET A 110 -17.87 -0.85 4.38
C MET A 110 -19.19 -0.13 4.68
N THR A 111 -19.76 -0.25 5.86
CA THR A 111 -20.95 0.56 6.24
C THR A 111 -20.68 2.06 6.07
N ALA A 112 -21.68 2.91 6.27
CA ALA A 112 -21.47 4.36 6.33
C ALA A 112 -20.39 4.66 7.39
N MET A 113 -19.15 4.70 6.97
CA MET A 113 -17.92 4.71 7.80
C MET A 113 -17.96 5.75 8.92
N ILE A 114 -18.55 6.91 8.64
CA ILE A 114 -18.70 8.00 9.61
C ILE A 114 -19.62 7.67 10.81
N THR A 115 -20.46 6.66 10.67
CA THR A 115 -21.36 6.20 11.76
C THR A 115 -20.71 5.15 12.66
N GLU A 116 -19.43 4.84 12.45
CA GLU A 116 -18.66 3.82 13.15
C GLU A 116 -17.57 4.49 14.03
N PRO A 117 -17.89 4.91 15.26
CA PRO A 117 -16.97 5.73 16.06
C PRO A 117 -15.60 5.09 16.31
N LEU A 118 -15.58 3.76 16.49
CA LEU A 118 -14.33 3.03 16.71
C LEU A 118 -13.43 3.09 15.47
N PHE A 119 -14.01 2.87 14.29
CA PHE A 119 -13.30 3.01 13.02
C PHE A 119 -12.75 4.43 12.83
N MET A 120 -13.59 5.44 13.03
CA MET A 120 -13.18 6.85 12.88
C MET A 120 -12.05 7.22 13.86
N THR A 121 -12.09 6.74 15.10
CA THR A 121 -11.01 6.91 16.07
C THR A 121 -9.71 6.27 15.57
N HIS A 122 -9.76 5.03 15.09
CA HIS A 122 -8.56 4.36 14.58
C HIS A 122 -8.00 5.03 13.34
N MET A 123 -8.84 5.49 12.42
CA MET A 123 -8.40 6.21 11.22
C MET A 123 -7.78 7.56 11.54
N THR A 124 -8.33 8.28 12.51
CA THR A 124 -7.76 9.55 13.00
C THR A 124 -6.38 9.32 13.64
N HIS A 125 -6.22 8.26 14.42
CA HIS A 125 -4.93 7.92 15.04
C HIS A 125 -3.90 7.43 14.03
N LEU A 126 -4.31 6.57 13.08
CA LEU A 126 -3.44 6.03 12.04
C LEU A 126 -3.00 7.12 11.07
N HIS A 127 -3.92 7.97 10.68
CA HIS A 127 -3.72 9.09 9.74
C HIS A 127 -2.96 8.66 8.46
N PRO A 128 -3.54 7.76 7.63
CA PRO A 128 -2.83 7.14 6.50
C PRO A 128 -2.74 8.07 5.30
N HIS A 129 -2.93 9.25 5.24
CA HIS A 129 -2.89 10.26 4.19
C HIS A 129 -3.73 9.95 2.93
N ILE A 130 -3.46 8.84 2.21
CA ILE A 130 -4.19 8.46 0.99
C ILE A 130 -5.15 7.30 1.26
N ILE A 131 -6.41 7.48 0.84
CA ILE A 131 -7.41 6.41 0.82
C ILE A 131 -7.92 6.24 -0.62
N ARG A 132 -7.70 5.06 -1.22
CA ARG A 132 -8.18 4.73 -2.57
C ARG A 132 -9.62 4.22 -2.54
N TRP A 133 -10.43 4.60 -3.52
CA TRP A 133 -11.86 4.29 -3.64
C TRP A 133 -12.28 4.11 -5.12
N PRO A 134 -13.31 3.30 -5.46
CA PRO A 134 -14.19 2.47 -4.62
C PRO A 134 -13.61 1.08 -4.34
N ALA A 135 -12.41 0.83 -4.74
CA ALA A 135 -11.57 -0.33 -4.53
C ALA A 135 -11.78 -1.54 -5.47
N GLY A 136 -10.65 -2.05 -5.93
CA GLY A 136 -10.49 -3.30 -6.67
C GLY A 136 -11.33 -3.41 -7.93
N SER A 137 -11.60 -4.65 -8.35
CA SER A 137 -12.41 -4.98 -9.53
C SER A 137 -13.80 -4.36 -9.54
N GLY A 138 -14.33 -4.00 -8.35
CA GLY A 138 -15.60 -3.27 -8.24
C GLY A 138 -15.58 -1.90 -8.91
N SER A 139 -14.41 -1.29 -9.08
CA SER A 139 -14.24 0.01 -9.73
C SER A 139 -14.72 0.00 -11.19
N ASP A 140 -14.42 -1.07 -11.93
CA ASP A 140 -14.84 -1.24 -13.32
C ASP A 140 -16.35 -1.55 -13.50
N ALA A 141 -17.10 -1.55 -12.39
CA ALA A 141 -18.54 -1.72 -12.33
C ALA A 141 -19.22 -0.66 -11.43
N TYR A 142 -18.51 0.41 -11.08
CA TYR A 142 -19.00 1.43 -10.14
C TYR A 142 -19.62 2.62 -10.84
N PHE A 143 -20.90 2.89 -10.49
CA PHE A 143 -21.64 4.06 -10.94
C PHE A 143 -21.79 5.05 -9.78
N TRP A 144 -20.91 6.04 -9.74
CA TRP A 144 -20.77 6.97 -8.60
C TRP A 144 -22.01 7.85 -8.39
N ASN A 145 -22.78 8.13 -9.45
CA ASN A 145 -23.85 9.11 -9.49
C ASN A 145 -25.26 8.54 -9.32
N CYS A 146 -25.41 7.24 -9.15
CA CYS A 146 -26.72 6.60 -8.99
C CYS A 146 -26.80 5.65 -7.80
N ALA A 147 -28.03 5.30 -7.43
CA ALA A 147 -28.39 4.27 -6.47
C ALA A 147 -28.81 2.97 -7.17
N GLU A 148 -29.09 1.95 -6.39
CA GLU A 148 -29.65 0.69 -6.86
C GLU A 148 -30.95 0.94 -7.66
N GLY A 149 -30.99 0.43 -8.90
CA GLY A 149 -32.12 0.64 -9.84
C GLY A 149 -32.02 1.90 -10.71
N GLY A 150 -31.02 2.76 -10.47
CA GLY A 150 -30.77 3.99 -11.26
C GLY A 150 -29.71 3.85 -12.35
N LEU A 151 -29.38 2.63 -12.78
CA LEU A 151 -28.38 2.40 -13.81
C LEU A 151 -28.72 3.10 -15.13
N PRO A 152 -27.71 3.60 -15.88
CA PRO A 152 -27.92 4.05 -17.26
C PRO A 152 -28.55 2.94 -18.12
N ALA A 153 -29.42 3.32 -19.05
CA ALA A 153 -30.13 2.36 -19.90
C ALA A 153 -29.23 1.52 -20.82
N ASP A 154 -28.00 1.97 -21.05
CA ASP A 154 -26.97 1.30 -21.85
C ASP A 154 -25.98 0.48 -20.99
N ALA A 155 -26.19 0.41 -19.67
CA ALA A 155 -25.48 -0.54 -18.80
C ALA A 155 -26.19 -1.92 -18.88
N PRO A 156 -25.56 -2.97 -19.44
CA PRO A 156 -26.23 -4.24 -19.73
C PRO A 156 -26.50 -5.04 -18.45
N ALA A 157 -27.61 -5.78 -18.42
CA ALA A 157 -27.95 -6.67 -17.30
C ALA A 157 -27.00 -7.87 -17.16
N SER A 158 -26.26 -8.20 -18.20
CA SER A 158 -25.23 -9.27 -18.18
C SER A 158 -23.99 -8.85 -18.96
N VAL A 159 -22.84 -9.32 -18.50
CA VAL A 159 -21.55 -9.16 -19.17
C VAL A 159 -20.91 -10.53 -19.35
N PRO A 160 -20.11 -10.76 -20.41
CA PRO A 160 -19.43 -12.03 -20.59
C PRO A 160 -18.31 -12.20 -19.56
N ASP A 161 -18.13 -13.44 -19.08
CA ASP A 161 -16.91 -13.81 -18.36
C ASP A 161 -15.73 -13.98 -19.35
N LYS A 162 -14.54 -14.33 -18.84
CA LYS A 162 -13.32 -14.53 -19.65
C LYS A 162 -13.49 -15.52 -20.80
N ASN A 163 -14.41 -16.49 -20.69
CA ASN A 163 -14.70 -17.50 -21.71
C ASN A 163 -15.80 -17.06 -22.69
N GLY A 164 -16.40 -15.88 -22.49
CA GLY A 164 -17.49 -15.38 -23.30
C GLY A 164 -18.88 -15.84 -22.84
N VAL A 165 -18.97 -16.47 -21.65
CA VAL A 165 -20.25 -16.91 -21.10
C VAL A 165 -20.95 -15.72 -20.43
N PRO A 166 -22.19 -15.36 -20.82
CA PRO A 166 -22.92 -14.27 -20.19
C PRO A 166 -23.16 -14.56 -18.69
N LYS A 167 -22.79 -13.59 -17.86
CA LYS A 167 -23.04 -13.59 -16.41
C LYS A 167 -23.85 -12.38 -16.03
N ARG A 168 -24.76 -12.53 -15.07
CA ARG A 168 -25.48 -11.37 -14.51
C ARG A 168 -24.46 -10.36 -14.01
N ALA A 169 -24.55 -9.14 -14.52
CA ALA A 169 -23.71 -8.04 -14.09
C ALA A 169 -23.99 -7.67 -12.62
N ARG A 170 -22.94 -7.34 -11.89
CA ARG A 170 -23.02 -6.83 -10.52
C ARG A 170 -22.40 -5.45 -10.51
N TYR A 171 -23.21 -4.47 -10.27
CA TYR A 171 -22.82 -3.07 -10.22
C TYR A 171 -22.77 -2.56 -8.80
N PHE A 172 -21.91 -1.59 -8.59
CA PHE A 172 -21.75 -0.88 -7.33
C PHE A 172 -22.19 0.58 -7.53
N PHE A 173 -22.64 1.22 -6.46
CA PHE A 173 -23.36 2.48 -6.56
C PHE A 173 -22.81 3.51 -5.56
N GLY A 174 -22.54 4.72 -6.05
CA GLY A 174 -22.07 5.81 -5.21
C GLY A 174 -23.13 6.44 -4.33
N LYS A 175 -24.40 6.28 -4.71
CA LYS A 175 -25.56 6.78 -3.92
C LYS A 175 -26.35 5.64 -3.30
N THR A 176 -25.66 4.58 -2.89
CA THR A 176 -26.27 3.47 -2.18
C THR A 176 -26.87 3.91 -0.85
N THR A 177 -28.00 3.29 -0.47
CA THR A 177 -28.68 3.47 0.82
C THR A 177 -28.63 2.20 1.67
N GLY A 178 -27.90 1.19 1.22
CA GLY A 178 -27.80 -0.10 1.89
C GLY A 178 -27.04 0.00 3.21
N ALA A 179 -27.60 -0.49 4.31
CA ALA A 179 -27.00 -0.43 5.66
C ALA A 179 -25.58 -1.07 5.78
N ARG A 180 -25.17 -1.89 4.81
CA ARG A 180 -23.84 -2.53 4.74
C ARG A 180 -22.99 -1.99 3.62
N SER A 181 -23.41 -0.90 3.00
CA SER A 181 -22.68 -0.25 1.91
C SER A 181 -22.29 1.15 2.33
N ALA A 182 -21.15 1.61 1.86
CA ALA A 182 -20.72 2.99 1.99
C ALA A 182 -21.08 3.74 0.70
N SER A 183 -21.66 4.92 0.83
CA SER A 183 -21.86 5.84 -0.29
C SER A 183 -20.59 6.64 -0.59
N LEU A 184 -20.57 7.30 -1.73
CA LEU A 184 -19.51 8.24 -2.08
C LEU A 184 -19.46 9.43 -1.09
N ASP A 185 -20.62 9.87 -0.62
CA ASP A 185 -20.71 10.99 0.33
C ASP A 185 -20.18 10.57 1.71
N ASP A 186 -20.46 9.34 2.18
CA ASP A 186 -19.86 8.77 3.40
C ASP A 186 -18.34 8.74 3.31
N TYR A 187 -17.81 8.36 2.14
CA TYR A 187 -16.38 8.34 1.91
C TYR A 187 -15.77 9.75 1.96
N TYR A 188 -16.37 10.75 1.31
CA TYR A 188 -15.90 12.13 1.38
C TYR A 188 -15.94 12.69 2.81
N MET A 189 -16.99 12.41 3.56
CA MET A 189 -17.08 12.81 4.97
C MET A 189 -16.00 12.14 5.81
N MET A 190 -15.73 10.85 5.60
CA MET A 190 -14.64 10.14 6.27
C MET A 190 -13.29 10.79 5.99
N LEU A 191 -13.00 11.14 4.73
CA LEU A 191 -11.74 11.83 4.37
C LEU A 191 -11.63 13.16 5.11
N GLN A 192 -12.69 13.97 5.08
CA GLN A 192 -12.71 15.29 5.71
C GLN A 192 -12.51 15.20 7.23
N GLU A 193 -13.22 14.30 7.90
CA GLU A 193 -13.17 14.16 9.36
C GLU A 193 -11.84 13.59 9.85
N THR A 194 -11.18 12.76 9.04
CA THR A 194 -9.90 12.11 9.40
C THR A 194 -8.68 12.82 8.81
N GLY A 195 -8.88 13.90 8.02
CA GLY A 195 -7.79 14.67 7.42
C GLY A 195 -7.02 13.90 6.33
N ASN A 196 -7.67 12.94 5.65
CA ASN A 196 -7.07 12.16 4.58
C ASN A 196 -7.43 12.71 3.20
N GLU A 197 -6.65 12.34 2.18
CA GLU A 197 -6.89 12.66 0.77
C GLU A 197 -7.35 11.41 0.01
N GLY A 198 -8.17 11.62 -1.03
CA GLY A 198 -8.69 10.54 -1.87
C GLY A 198 -7.78 10.21 -3.06
N LEU A 199 -7.87 8.95 -3.51
CA LEU A 199 -7.48 8.51 -4.84
C LEU A 199 -8.66 7.76 -5.44
N PHE A 200 -9.13 8.17 -6.62
CA PHE A 200 -10.30 7.57 -7.25
C PHE A 200 -9.95 6.72 -8.47
N THR A 201 -10.54 5.52 -8.51
CA THR A 201 -10.54 4.66 -9.69
C THR A 201 -11.85 4.83 -10.46
N VAL A 202 -11.80 5.39 -11.67
CA VAL A 202 -13.00 5.58 -12.50
C VAL A 202 -13.36 4.31 -13.27
N ASN A 203 -14.65 4.12 -13.55
CA ASN A 203 -15.20 2.94 -14.22
C ASN A 203 -14.79 2.88 -15.70
N TYR A 204 -13.61 2.29 -15.98
CA TYR A 204 -13.18 2.02 -17.35
C TYR A 204 -13.97 0.87 -17.98
N GLY A 205 -14.40 -0.12 -17.21
CA GLY A 205 -15.19 -1.24 -17.71
C GLY A 205 -16.40 -0.79 -18.52
N TYR A 206 -17.06 0.30 -18.13
CA TYR A 206 -18.22 0.88 -18.82
C TYR A 206 -17.92 1.32 -20.27
N ALA A 207 -16.70 1.79 -20.54
CA ALA A 207 -16.25 2.08 -21.90
C ALA A 207 -16.20 0.84 -22.81
N ARG A 208 -16.17 -0.33 -22.22
CA ARG A 208 -16.08 -1.60 -22.92
C ARG A 208 -17.44 -2.30 -23.03
N TYR A 209 -18.15 -2.47 -21.91
CA TYR A 209 -19.41 -3.21 -21.90
C TYR A 209 -20.65 -2.34 -22.16
N GLY A 210 -20.54 -1.03 -22.15
CA GLY A 210 -21.64 -0.12 -22.44
C GLY A 210 -22.21 -0.36 -23.85
N THR A 211 -23.53 -0.20 -24.00
CA THR A 211 -24.27 -0.46 -25.24
C THR A 211 -24.78 0.80 -25.95
N SER A 212 -24.28 1.99 -25.57
CA SER A 212 -24.50 3.23 -26.28
C SER A 212 -23.84 3.22 -27.67
N ALA A 213 -24.13 4.23 -28.51
CA ALA A 213 -23.48 4.34 -29.80
C ALA A 213 -21.99 4.64 -29.72
N ASP A 214 -21.54 5.30 -28.62
CA ASP A 214 -20.14 5.58 -28.30
C ASP A 214 -19.93 5.34 -26.78
N PRO A 215 -19.70 4.10 -26.36
CA PRO A 215 -19.53 3.76 -24.96
C PRO A 215 -18.26 4.37 -24.35
N VAL A 216 -17.22 4.61 -25.14
CA VAL A 216 -15.98 5.24 -24.66
C VAL A 216 -16.21 6.69 -24.28
N ALA A 217 -16.84 7.47 -25.15
CA ALA A 217 -17.20 8.86 -24.85
C ALA A 217 -18.20 8.94 -23.68
N THR A 218 -19.16 8.00 -23.60
CA THR A 218 -20.15 7.96 -22.52
C THR A 218 -19.47 7.72 -21.17
N ALA A 219 -18.56 6.75 -21.07
CA ALA A 219 -17.84 6.44 -19.84
C ALA A 219 -16.85 7.57 -19.46
N ALA A 220 -16.14 8.15 -20.44
CA ALA A 220 -15.26 9.29 -20.21
C ALA A 220 -16.03 10.54 -19.72
N HIS A 221 -17.25 10.75 -20.21
CA HIS A 221 -18.13 11.80 -19.72
C HIS A 221 -18.56 11.55 -18.27
N LEU A 222 -18.93 10.31 -17.92
CA LEU A 222 -19.25 9.93 -16.53
C LEU A 222 -18.07 10.19 -15.58
N ALA A 223 -16.84 9.91 -16.01
CA ALA A 223 -15.63 10.21 -15.24
C ALA A 223 -15.39 11.73 -15.10
N ALA A 224 -15.59 12.50 -16.17
CA ALA A 224 -15.48 13.96 -16.15
C ALA A 224 -16.55 14.61 -15.24
N ASP A 225 -17.76 14.07 -15.22
CA ASP A 225 -18.80 14.52 -14.29
C ASP A 225 -18.45 14.22 -12.83
N TRP A 226 -17.72 13.13 -12.58
CA TRP A 226 -17.20 12.87 -11.24
C TRP A 226 -16.14 13.90 -10.83
N VAL A 227 -15.24 14.30 -11.72
CA VAL A 227 -14.30 15.40 -11.47
C VAL A 227 -15.05 16.71 -11.15
N ARG A 228 -16.15 17.01 -11.86
CA ARG A 228 -17.00 18.19 -11.57
C ARG A 228 -17.66 18.08 -10.19
N TYR A 229 -18.20 16.92 -9.85
CA TYR A 229 -18.80 16.65 -8.54
C TYR A 229 -17.78 16.71 -7.41
N ASP A 230 -16.59 16.17 -7.64
CA ASP A 230 -15.46 16.19 -6.70
C ASP A 230 -15.06 17.62 -6.33
N HIS A 231 -15.08 18.50 -7.29
CA HIS A 231 -14.82 19.95 -7.13
C HIS A 231 -13.46 20.26 -6.50
N GLY A 232 -12.43 19.46 -6.81
CA GLY A 232 -11.06 19.65 -6.32
C GLY A 232 -10.77 19.11 -4.93
N ARG A 233 -11.67 18.30 -4.36
CA ARG A 233 -11.42 17.58 -3.10
C ARG A 233 -10.35 16.49 -3.24
N THR A 234 -10.19 15.96 -4.48
CA THR A 234 -9.26 14.88 -4.81
C THR A 234 -8.41 15.25 -6.00
N ARG A 235 -7.10 15.05 -5.89
CA ARG A 235 -6.17 15.33 -6.99
C ARG A 235 -5.76 14.08 -7.76
N TYR A 236 -5.82 12.90 -7.17
CA TYR A 236 -5.31 11.66 -7.74
C TYR A 236 -6.46 10.79 -8.27
N TRP A 237 -6.33 10.42 -9.55
CA TRP A 237 -7.33 9.65 -10.30
C TRP A 237 -6.64 8.55 -11.09
N GLU A 238 -7.23 7.39 -11.20
CA GLU A 238 -6.78 6.34 -12.09
C GLU A 238 -7.92 5.86 -13.00
N ILE A 239 -7.58 5.42 -14.20
CA ILE A 239 -8.56 4.96 -15.19
C ILE A 239 -8.56 3.45 -15.22
N GLY A 240 -9.57 2.85 -14.56
CA GLY A 240 -9.78 1.41 -14.47
C GLY A 240 -8.92 0.71 -13.42
N ASN A 241 -9.22 -0.56 -13.18
CA ASN A 241 -8.55 -1.44 -12.24
C ASN A 241 -8.05 -2.69 -12.96
N GLU A 242 -6.76 -3.02 -12.86
CA GLU A 242 -6.16 -4.27 -13.39
C GLU A 242 -6.66 -4.73 -14.78
N ASN A 243 -6.97 -3.80 -15.67
CA ASN A 243 -7.67 -4.07 -16.93
C ASN A 243 -6.93 -5.05 -17.86
N PHE A 244 -5.68 -5.36 -17.56
CA PHE A 244 -4.93 -6.46 -18.19
C PHE A 244 -5.44 -7.84 -17.79
N GLY A 245 -6.20 -7.95 -16.69
CA GLY A 245 -6.67 -9.20 -16.10
C GLY A 245 -7.93 -9.74 -16.76
N ASP A 246 -7.95 -11.05 -17.05
CA ASP A 246 -9.11 -11.72 -17.66
C ASP A 246 -10.30 -11.89 -16.69
N TRP A 247 -10.15 -11.44 -15.46
CA TRP A 247 -11.16 -11.39 -14.41
C TRP A 247 -11.92 -10.05 -14.33
N GLU A 248 -11.40 -8.99 -15.00
CA GLU A 248 -11.97 -7.65 -14.91
C GLU A 248 -13.15 -7.45 -15.88
N TYR A 249 -14.11 -6.63 -15.46
CA TYR A 249 -15.20 -6.19 -16.33
C TYR A 249 -14.62 -5.36 -17.48
N GLY A 250 -15.06 -5.69 -18.71
CA GLY A 250 -14.54 -5.03 -19.90
C GLY A 250 -13.31 -5.69 -20.52
N TYR A 251 -12.64 -6.66 -19.85
CA TYR A 251 -11.61 -7.46 -20.50
C TYR A 251 -12.14 -8.15 -21.76
N ARG A 252 -13.28 -8.82 -21.63
CA ARG A 252 -14.04 -9.39 -22.75
C ARG A 252 -15.41 -8.73 -22.84
N ILE A 253 -15.84 -8.41 -24.07
CA ILE A 253 -17.17 -7.87 -24.34
C ILE A 253 -17.96 -8.73 -25.31
N ASP A 254 -19.27 -8.54 -25.31
CA ASP A 254 -20.16 -9.07 -26.34
C ASP A 254 -20.17 -8.12 -27.54
N THR A 255 -19.52 -8.52 -28.61
CA THR A 255 -19.42 -7.73 -29.85
C THR A 255 -20.73 -7.61 -30.60
N THR A 256 -21.76 -8.40 -30.26
CA THR A 256 -23.09 -8.30 -30.88
C THR A 256 -23.91 -7.14 -30.33
N THR A 257 -23.63 -6.74 -29.10
CA THR A 257 -24.28 -5.60 -28.44
C THR A 257 -23.44 -4.32 -28.48
N ASN A 258 -22.14 -4.45 -28.73
CA ASN A 258 -21.23 -3.31 -28.90
C ASN A 258 -21.51 -2.58 -30.22
N LYS A 259 -21.65 -1.25 -30.19
CA LYS A 259 -22.06 -0.44 -31.33
C LYS A 259 -20.93 0.38 -31.97
N ASP A 260 -19.78 0.46 -31.34
CA ASP A 260 -18.62 1.22 -31.84
C ASP A 260 -17.52 0.33 -32.45
N GLY A 261 -17.80 -0.97 -32.64
CA GLY A 261 -16.90 -1.90 -33.32
C GLY A 261 -15.66 -2.30 -32.55
N GLN A 262 -15.70 -2.25 -31.21
CA GLN A 262 -14.57 -2.68 -30.39
C GLN A 262 -14.32 -4.19 -30.52
N PRO A 263 -13.04 -4.64 -30.43
CA PRO A 263 -12.70 -6.07 -30.42
C PRO A 263 -13.20 -6.73 -29.13
N ALA A 264 -13.48 -8.04 -29.19
CA ALA A 264 -13.98 -8.80 -28.05
C ALA A 264 -13.01 -8.76 -26.85
N ILE A 265 -11.71 -8.84 -27.10
CA ILE A 265 -10.67 -8.88 -26.05
C ILE A 265 -9.96 -7.53 -25.99
N LEU A 266 -9.78 -7.01 -24.77
CA LEU A 266 -9.01 -5.82 -24.49
C LEU A 266 -7.50 -6.05 -24.74
N THR A 267 -6.81 -5.01 -25.23
CA THR A 267 -5.36 -4.97 -25.38
C THR A 267 -4.82 -3.68 -24.75
N GLY A 268 -3.53 -3.66 -24.42
CA GLY A 268 -2.88 -2.46 -23.89
C GLY A 268 -2.99 -1.25 -24.84
N SER A 269 -2.86 -1.46 -26.15
CA SER A 269 -3.04 -0.38 -27.14
C SER A 269 -4.47 0.15 -27.18
N LEU A 270 -5.47 -0.71 -27.05
CA LEU A 270 -6.87 -0.27 -27.01
C LEU A 270 -7.15 0.52 -25.72
N TYR A 271 -6.70 0.00 -24.59
CA TYR A 271 -6.78 0.71 -23.30
C TYR A 271 -6.15 2.11 -23.41
N ALA A 272 -4.93 2.22 -23.94
CA ALA A 272 -4.26 3.50 -24.07
C ALA A 272 -4.99 4.50 -24.97
N ARG A 273 -5.62 4.06 -26.05
CA ARG A 273 -6.48 4.93 -26.88
C ARG A 273 -7.69 5.45 -26.09
N HIS A 274 -8.37 4.58 -25.35
CA HIS A 274 -9.49 4.98 -24.49
C HIS A 274 -9.00 5.87 -23.34
N PHE A 275 -7.88 5.54 -22.69
CA PHE A 275 -7.27 6.36 -21.65
C PHE A 275 -7.11 7.82 -22.07
N LYS A 276 -6.63 8.06 -23.30
CA LYS A 276 -6.47 9.43 -23.83
C LYS A 276 -7.80 10.19 -23.85
N ILE A 277 -8.88 9.53 -24.25
CA ILE A 277 -10.22 10.12 -24.29
C ILE A 277 -10.71 10.45 -22.88
N PHE A 278 -10.54 9.53 -21.93
CA PHE A 278 -10.86 9.77 -20.52
C PHE A 278 -10.06 10.94 -19.96
N ALA A 279 -8.72 10.89 -20.11
CA ALA A 279 -7.83 11.91 -19.57
C ALA A 279 -8.13 13.31 -20.13
N ASP A 280 -8.39 13.42 -21.44
CA ASP A 280 -8.75 14.70 -22.06
C ASP A 280 -10.11 15.21 -21.55
N SER A 281 -11.10 14.32 -21.36
CA SER A 281 -12.42 14.67 -20.82
C SER A 281 -12.35 15.11 -19.35
N MET A 282 -11.62 14.38 -18.52
CA MET A 282 -11.42 14.67 -17.09
C MET A 282 -10.63 15.97 -16.89
N ARG A 283 -9.52 16.17 -17.64
CA ARG A 283 -8.74 17.41 -17.59
C ARG A 283 -9.52 18.64 -18.04
N LYS A 284 -10.41 18.48 -19.04
CA LYS A 284 -11.33 19.55 -19.42
C LYS A 284 -12.25 19.93 -18.27
N ALA A 285 -12.84 18.94 -17.59
CA ALA A 285 -13.68 19.19 -16.41
C ALA A 285 -12.90 19.86 -15.28
N ALA A 286 -11.67 19.43 -15.01
CA ALA A 286 -10.79 20.05 -14.03
C ALA A 286 -10.46 21.51 -14.38
N ALA A 287 -10.16 21.79 -15.65
CA ALA A 287 -9.89 23.15 -16.14
C ALA A 287 -11.12 24.08 -16.01
N GLU A 288 -12.33 23.57 -16.25
CA GLU A 288 -13.59 24.30 -16.04
C GLU A 288 -13.73 24.77 -14.58
N LEU A 289 -13.19 24.01 -13.63
CA LEU A 289 -13.22 24.30 -12.19
C LEU A 289 -11.98 25.07 -11.69
N GLY A 290 -10.96 25.22 -12.53
CA GLY A 290 -9.67 25.81 -12.12
C GLY A 290 -8.86 24.95 -11.14
N VAL A 291 -9.06 23.62 -11.18
CA VAL A 291 -8.36 22.64 -10.29
C VAL A 291 -7.36 21.80 -11.07
N THR A 292 -6.35 21.29 -10.38
CA THR A 292 -5.35 20.37 -10.94
C THR A 292 -5.67 18.94 -10.53
N ILE A 293 -5.66 18.02 -11.50
CA ILE A 293 -5.75 16.58 -11.25
C ILE A 293 -4.58 15.83 -11.90
N TYR A 294 -4.20 14.71 -11.31
CA TYR A 294 -3.20 13.78 -11.82
C TYR A 294 -3.88 12.45 -12.16
N ILE A 295 -3.59 11.91 -13.33
CA ILE A 295 -4.29 10.74 -13.86
C ILE A 295 -3.30 9.60 -14.10
N GLY A 296 -3.52 8.48 -13.41
CA GLY A 296 -2.72 7.26 -13.48
C GLY A 296 -3.20 6.26 -14.52
N ALA A 297 -2.24 5.59 -15.14
CA ALA A 297 -2.49 4.49 -16.07
C ALA A 297 -2.10 3.15 -15.47
N VAL A 298 -2.95 2.14 -15.64
CA VAL A 298 -2.75 0.78 -15.12
C VAL A 298 -1.59 0.08 -15.81
N THR A 299 -0.62 -0.44 -15.05
CA THR A 299 0.50 -1.27 -15.52
C THR A 299 0.48 -2.65 -14.88
N ALA A 300 1.01 -3.65 -15.59
CA ALA A 300 1.25 -4.96 -15.01
C ALA A 300 2.58 -4.95 -14.23
N GLU A 301 2.62 -5.67 -13.13
CA GLU A 301 3.77 -5.76 -12.20
C GLU A 301 4.94 -6.61 -12.70
N SER A 302 4.66 -7.49 -13.66
CA SER A 302 5.62 -8.47 -14.20
C SER A 302 5.25 -8.88 -15.62
N ALA A 303 6.18 -9.51 -16.33
CA ALA A 303 5.98 -10.02 -17.69
C ALA A 303 4.97 -11.17 -17.79
N GLY A 304 4.54 -11.76 -16.68
CA GLY A 304 3.60 -12.86 -16.67
C GLY A 304 4.10 -14.07 -17.47
N LEU A 305 5.27 -14.60 -17.13
CA LEU A 305 5.92 -15.67 -17.89
C LEU A 305 5.54 -17.10 -17.44
N TRP A 306 4.44 -17.24 -16.69
CA TRP A 306 4.04 -18.55 -16.17
C TRP A 306 2.78 -19.09 -16.86
N TRP A 307 2.57 -20.38 -16.70
CA TRP A 307 1.48 -21.09 -17.36
C TRP A 307 0.11 -20.51 -16.99
N GLY A 308 -0.74 -20.23 -17.98
CA GLY A 308 -2.07 -19.65 -17.79
C GLY A 308 -2.16 -18.15 -18.05
N GLU A 309 -1.04 -17.47 -18.31
CA GLU A 309 -1.04 -16.04 -18.65
C GLU A 309 -1.70 -15.76 -20.00
N THR A 310 -2.51 -14.69 -20.04
CA THR A 310 -3.13 -14.23 -21.28
C THR A 310 -2.16 -13.45 -22.16
N PRO A 311 -2.32 -13.47 -23.49
CA PRO A 311 -1.56 -12.60 -24.39
C PRO A 311 -1.73 -11.11 -24.04
N THR A 312 -2.91 -10.70 -23.58
CA THR A 312 -3.18 -9.33 -23.15
C THR A 312 -2.24 -8.93 -22.01
N ARG A 313 -2.18 -9.67 -20.92
CA ARG A 313 -1.33 -9.34 -19.78
C ARG A 313 0.15 -9.33 -20.15
N ARG A 314 0.60 -10.32 -20.90
CA ARG A 314 2.00 -10.45 -21.34
C ARG A 314 2.48 -9.26 -22.14
N ASN A 315 1.64 -8.70 -23.00
CA ASN A 315 1.99 -7.59 -23.88
C ASN A 315 1.54 -6.23 -23.33
N TRP A 316 0.83 -6.20 -22.20
CA TRP A 316 0.11 -5.04 -21.70
C TRP A 316 0.96 -3.78 -21.63
N ASN A 317 2.06 -3.83 -20.87
CA ASN A 317 2.93 -2.66 -20.68
C ASN A 317 3.50 -2.16 -22.01
N ALA A 318 4.01 -3.06 -22.84
CA ALA A 318 4.61 -2.70 -24.11
C ALA A 318 3.59 -2.05 -25.08
N ASP A 319 2.41 -2.63 -25.19
CA ASP A 319 1.36 -2.14 -26.09
C ASP A 319 0.78 -0.83 -25.59
N MET A 320 0.54 -0.73 -24.28
CA MET A 320 -0.03 0.47 -23.66
C MET A 320 0.95 1.65 -23.72
N MET A 321 2.20 1.46 -23.32
CA MET A 321 3.20 2.53 -23.22
C MET A 321 3.53 3.14 -24.59
N LYS A 322 3.61 2.33 -25.66
CA LYS A 322 3.81 2.81 -27.04
C LYS A 322 2.68 3.72 -27.51
N GLU A 323 1.46 3.43 -27.13
CA GLU A 323 0.26 4.13 -27.60
C GLU A 323 -0.08 5.34 -26.73
N LEU A 324 0.33 5.37 -25.46
CA LEU A 324 -0.15 6.33 -24.47
C LEU A 324 0.32 7.78 -24.71
N ASN A 325 1.45 7.97 -25.43
CA ASN A 325 1.96 9.29 -25.82
C ASN A 325 2.07 10.29 -24.66
N ASP A 326 2.64 9.86 -23.53
CA ASP A 326 2.90 10.70 -22.35
C ASP A 326 1.65 11.32 -21.67
N LYS A 327 0.48 10.77 -21.93
CA LYS A 327 -0.79 11.29 -21.39
C LYS A 327 -1.05 10.93 -19.92
N ALA A 328 -0.40 9.92 -19.37
CA ALA A 328 -0.50 9.62 -17.93
C ALA A 328 0.41 10.55 -17.12
N ASP A 329 0.00 10.90 -15.91
CA ASP A 329 0.82 11.67 -14.97
C ASP A 329 1.64 10.74 -14.07
N PHE A 330 1.15 9.52 -13.83
CA PHE A 330 1.82 8.45 -13.08
C PHE A 330 1.37 7.08 -13.59
N TYR A 331 2.06 6.04 -13.14
CA TYR A 331 1.71 4.65 -13.44
C TYR A 331 1.28 3.93 -12.17
N VAL A 332 0.26 3.10 -12.31
CA VAL A 332 -0.35 2.33 -11.23
C VAL A 332 0.06 0.88 -11.35
N VAL A 333 0.47 0.26 -10.25
CA VAL A 333 0.81 -1.16 -10.19
C VAL A 333 0.27 -1.78 -8.91
N HIS A 334 -0.25 -3.00 -9.03
CA HIS A 334 -0.68 -3.81 -7.90
C HIS A 334 0.26 -4.98 -7.69
N SER A 335 0.46 -5.39 -6.44
CA SER A 335 1.23 -6.60 -6.14
C SER A 335 0.75 -7.30 -4.90
N TYR A 336 0.50 -8.61 -5.04
CA TYR A 336 0.24 -9.53 -3.93
C TYR A 336 1.41 -10.49 -3.83
N PHE A 337 2.25 -10.29 -2.84
CA PHE A 337 3.61 -10.77 -2.77
C PHE A 337 3.75 -12.28 -2.63
N THR A 338 2.76 -12.96 -2.06
CA THR A 338 2.78 -14.41 -1.89
C THR A 338 1.85 -15.11 -2.88
N PRO A 339 2.06 -16.41 -3.17
CA PRO A 339 1.22 -17.15 -4.11
C PRO A 339 -0.25 -17.18 -3.70
N TYR A 340 -1.14 -16.98 -4.67
CA TYR A 340 -2.58 -17.02 -4.48
C TYR A 340 -3.05 -18.36 -3.89
N ASN A 341 -3.96 -18.28 -2.91
CA ASN A 341 -4.60 -19.44 -2.29
C ASN A 341 -3.62 -20.49 -1.73
N LYS A 342 -2.45 -20.02 -1.28
CA LYS A 342 -1.41 -20.82 -0.61
C LYS A 342 -1.07 -20.20 0.73
N ASN A 343 -0.86 -21.01 1.74
CA ASN A 343 -0.21 -20.57 2.97
C ASN A 343 1.30 -20.63 2.77
N SER A 344 1.96 -19.50 2.91
CA SER A 344 3.42 -19.39 2.91
C SER A 344 3.93 -19.42 4.35
N ASN A 345 5.15 -19.90 4.55
CA ASN A 345 5.81 -19.80 5.84
C ASN A 345 6.39 -18.37 6.05
N ALA A 346 6.78 -18.05 7.28
CA ALA A 346 7.28 -16.72 7.61
C ALA A 346 8.50 -16.32 6.77
N ALA A 347 9.41 -17.26 6.50
CA ALA A 347 10.62 -17.00 5.71
C ALA A 347 10.27 -16.60 4.27
N GLU A 348 9.31 -17.30 3.62
CA GLU A 348 8.81 -16.94 2.29
C GLU A 348 8.14 -15.55 2.30
N ILE A 349 7.24 -15.30 3.25
CA ILE A 349 6.51 -14.02 3.36
C ILE A 349 7.48 -12.84 3.50
N LEU A 350 8.47 -12.96 4.40
CA LEU A 350 9.39 -11.86 4.71
C LEU A 350 10.49 -11.70 3.64
N TYR A 351 10.86 -12.79 2.95
CA TYR A 351 11.69 -12.73 1.77
C TYR A 351 11.01 -11.97 0.64
N ASP A 352 9.75 -12.29 0.35
CA ASP A 352 8.96 -11.61 -0.69
C ASP A 352 8.73 -10.13 -0.33
N ALA A 353 8.46 -9.82 0.96
CA ALA A 353 8.39 -8.45 1.44
C ALA A 353 9.64 -7.63 1.10
N THR A 354 10.82 -8.25 1.20
CA THR A 354 12.11 -7.61 0.96
C THR A 354 12.42 -7.46 -0.53
N THR A 355 11.99 -8.40 -1.38
CA THR A 355 12.49 -8.50 -2.77
C THR A 355 11.50 -8.03 -3.83
N VAL A 356 10.19 -8.19 -3.58
CA VAL A 356 9.16 -7.90 -4.58
C VAL A 356 9.10 -6.41 -4.93
N PRO A 357 9.13 -5.43 -3.99
CA PRO A 357 9.06 -4.02 -4.37
C PRO A 357 10.17 -3.60 -5.35
N GLY A 358 11.42 -4.02 -5.08
CA GLY A 358 12.53 -3.75 -5.97
C GLY A 358 12.40 -4.44 -7.34
N SER A 359 11.77 -5.61 -7.41
CA SER A 359 11.52 -6.30 -8.68
C SER A 359 10.44 -5.60 -9.51
N VAL A 360 9.36 -5.18 -8.87
CA VAL A 360 8.25 -4.46 -9.52
C VAL A 360 8.71 -3.13 -10.10
N ILE A 361 9.40 -2.29 -9.30
CA ILE A 361 9.86 -0.98 -9.76
C ILE A 361 10.83 -1.11 -10.95
N ARG A 362 11.76 -2.07 -10.89
CA ARG A 362 12.68 -2.35 -12.00
C ARG A 362 11.93 -2.77 -13.26
N TYR A 363 10.98 -3.71 -13.14
CA TYR A 363 10.22 -4.19 -14.29
C TYR A 363 9.43 -3.06 -14.96
N VAL A 364 8.70 -2.25 -14.19
CA VAL A 364 7.91 -1.14 -14.74
C VAL A 364 8.83 -0.10 -15.38
N THR A 365 9.91 0.29 -14.70
CA THR A 365 10.88 1.28 -15.24
C THR A 365 11.56 0.78 -16.52
N GLN A 366 11.96 -0.50 -16.56
CA GLN A 366 12.51 -1.11 -17.77
C GLN A 366 11.48 -1.16 -18.90
N SER A 367 10.22 -1.46 -18.59
CA SER A 367 9.13 -1.44 -19.58
C SER A 367 8.94 -0.04 -20.18
N LEU A 368 8.95 1.01 -19.35
CA LEU A 368 8.88 2.41 -19.79
C LEU A 368 10.02 2.73 -20.74
N THR A 369 11.25 2.50 -20.30
CA THR A 369 12.45 2.78 -21.09
C THR A 369 12.48 2.01 -22.41
N ALA A 370 12.17 0.71 -22.40
CA ALA A 370 12.17 -0.15 -23.57
C ALA A 370 11.13 0.27 -24.64
N ASN A 371 10.07 0.97 -24.22
CA ASN A 371 9.00 1.41 -25.12
C ASN A 371 9.00 2.93 -25.37
N GLY A 372 10.08 3.63 -24.97
CA GLY A 372 10.26 5.06 -25.23
C GLY A 372 9.31 5.96 -24.45
N ALA A 373 8.70 5.44 -23.38
CA ALA A 373 7.83 6.20 -22.50
C ALA A 373 8.65 6.96 -21.44
N ALA A 374 8.18 8.15 -21.05
CA ALA A 374 8.81 8.91 -19.97
C ALA A 374 8.69 8.16 -18.64
N ILE A 375 9.78 8.17 -17.86
CA ILE A 375 9.75 7.68 -16.49
C ILE A 375 8.97 8.71 -15.66
N LYS A 376 7.91 8.24 -15.01
CA LYS A 376 7.02 9.03 -14.16
C LYS A 376 6.84 8.33 -12.81
N PRO A 377 6.27 9.00 -11.81
CA PRO A 377 5.98 8.37 -10.53
C PRO A 377 5.22 7.05 -10.69
N ILE A 378 5.58 6.08 -9.86
CA ILE A 378 4.92 4.77 -9.81
C ILE A 378 4.20 4.65 -8.47
N ALA A 379 2.89 4.39 -8.52
CA ALA A 379 2.03 4.16 -7.39
C ALA A 379 1.79 2.65 -7.24
N MET A 380 2.14 2.07 -6.09
CA MET A 380 1.72 0.72 -5.72
C MET A 380 0.47 0.86 -4.84
N ASP A 381 -0.63 1.21 -5.46
CA ASP A 381 -1.87 1.58 -4.78
C ASP A 381 -2.77 0.39 -4.42
N GLU A 382 -2.27 -0.82 -4.64
CA GLU A 382 -2.82 -2.04 -4.08
C GLU A 382 -1.72 -3.05 -3.78
N TRP A 383 -1.50 -3.35 -2.49
CA TRP A 383 -0.53 -4.35 -2.07
C TRP A 383 -0.98 -5.11 -0.84
N ASN A 384 -0.67 -6.39 -0.79
CA ASN A 384 -0.80 -7.26 0.38
C ASN A 384 -0.09 -8.60 0.10
N MET A 385 -0.33 -9.60 0.95
CA MET A 385 -0.03 -11.00 0.70
C MET A 385 -1.33 -11.78 0.46
N PHE A 386 -1.26 -12.89 -0.26
CA PHE A 386 -2.35 -13.87 -0.33
C PHE A 386 -2.25 -14.93 0.77
N ALA A 387 -3.34 -15.67 1.00
CA ALA A 387 -3.38 -16.84 1.86
C ALA A 387 -4.51 -17.80 1.47
N ARG A 388 -4.36 -19.05 1.86
CA ARG A 388 -5.45 -20.02 1.87
C ARG A 388 -6.04 -20.08 3.29
N GLY A 389 -6.93 -19.26 3.62
CA GLY A 389 -7.36 -19.02 5.00
C GLY A 389 -6.83 -17.69 5.48
N SER A 390 -7.27 -17.24 6.64
CA SER A 390 -6.98 -15.88 7.09
C SER A 390 -5.75 -15.77 7.99
N ASP A 391 -5.21 -16.86 8.51
CA ASP A 391 -4.27 -16.85 9.64
C ASP A 391 -3.01 -16.01 9.39
N GLN A 392 -2.35 -16.16 8.24
CA GLN A 392 -1.13 -15.37 7.98
C GLN A 392 -1.43 -13.89 7.78
N GLN A 393 -2.57 -13.53 7.19
CA GLN A 393 -2.96 -12.14 6.92
C GLN A 393 -3.36 -11.38 8.17
N VAL A 394 -3.92 -12.07 9.17
CA VAL A 394 -4.39 -11.48 10.43
C VAL A 394 -3.43 -11.70 11.60
N SER A 395 -2.24 -12.21 11.32
CA SER A 395 -1.23 -12.56 12.33
C SER A 395 -0.14 -11.49 12.46
N ASN A 396 0.69 -11.68 13.49
CA ASN A 396 1.85 -10.84 13.74
C ASN A 396 2.81 -10.75 12.55
N ILE A 397 2.98 -11.85 11.80
CA ILE A 397 3.84 -11.85 10.61
C ILE A 397 3.38 -10.85 9.55
N SER A 398 2.06 -10.60 9.44
CA SER A 398 1.51 -9.56 8.56
C SER A 398 1.94 -8.15 8.99
N GLY A 399 2.15 -7.94 10.28
CA GLY A 399 2.69 -6.67 10.79
C GLY A 399 4.16 -6.48 10.41
N VAL A 400 4.99 -7.49 10.63
CA VAL A 400 6.41 -7.46 10.23
C VAL A 400 6.56 -7.31 8.71
N PHE A 401 5.76 -8.06 7.95
CA PHE A 401 5.64 -7.92 6.50
C PHE A 401 5.34 -6.46 6.09
N ALA A 402 4.34 -5.84 6.72
CA ALA A 402 3.94 -4.47 6.39
C ALA A 402 5.07 -3.46 6.64
N VAL A 403 5.84 -3.60 7.73
CA VAL A 403 7.00 -2.72 8.02
C VAL A 403 8.07 -2.86 6.94
N ILE A 404 8.39 -4.08 6.53
CA ILE A 404 9.40 -4.33 5.51
C ILE A 404 8.93 -3.79 4.16
N VAL A 405 7.68 -4.09 3.74
CA VAL A 405 7.13 -3.56 2.49
C VAL A 405 7.19 -2.04 2.46
N MET A 406 6.82 -1.36 3.55
CA MET A 406 6.90 0.10 3.62
C MET A 406 8.34 0.62 3.53
N GLY A 407 9.28 -0.04 4.21
CA GLY A 407 10.70 0.29 4.11
C GLY A 407 11.26 0.11 2.70
N GLU A 408 10.92 -0.99 2.04
CA GLU A 408 11.35 -1.29 0.68
C GLU A 408 10.68 -0.39 -0.37
N THR A 409 9.38 -0.06 -0.23
CA THR A 409 8.72 0.88 -1.14
C THR A 409 9.34 2.27 -1.08
N LEU A 410 9.67 2.76 0.11
CA LEU A 410 10.38 4.03 0.28
C LEU A 410 11.80 3.95 -0.29
N SER A 411 12.55 2.88 -0.03
CA SER A 411 13.91 2.69 -0.52
C SER A 411 13.97 2.58 -2.05
N ASN A 412 12.95 1.99 -2.66
CA ASN A 412 12.78 1.88 -4.11
C ASN A 412 12.02 3.07 -4.72
N ARG A 413 11.70 4.10 -3.94
CA ARG A 413 11.15 5.37 -4.39
C ARG A 413 9.80 5.26 -5.11
N PHE A 414 8.89 4.41 -4.59
CA PHE A 414 7.50 4.50 -5.00
C PHE A 414 6.90 5.83 -4.54
N GLY A 415 6.09 6.45 -5.39
CA GLY A 415 5.45 7.72 -5.07
C GLY A 415 4.28 7.59 -4.11
N LEU A 416 3.64 6.41 -4.13
CA LEU A 416 2.47 6.08 -3.33
C LEU A 416 2.48 4.58 -3.05
N ALA A 417 2.01 4.20 -1.84
CA ALA A 417 1.70 2.82 -1.52
C ALA A 417 0.39 2.74 -0.72
N ALA A 418 -0.62 2.00 -1.23
CA ALA A 418 -1.89 1.82 -0.54
C ALA A 418 -2.17 0.35 -0.30
N ARG A 419 -2.25 -0.03 0.98
CA ARG A 419 -2.49 -1.42 1.37
C ARG A 419 -3.93 -1.82 1.05
N TRP A 420 -4.13 -2.97 0.45
CA TRP A 420 -5.41 -3.65 0.32
C TRP A 420 -5.70 -4.44 1.59
N ASP A 421 -6.73 -4.21 2.40
CA ASP A 421 -7.66 -3.11 2.39
C ASP A 421 -8.03 -2.71 3.84
N LEU A 422 -8.96 -1.79 4.06
CA LEU A 422 -9.39 -1.40 5.40
C LEU A 422 -10.29 -2.47 6.05
N LEU A 423 -11.23 -3.07 5.30
CA LEU A 423 -12.17 -4.04 5.83
C LEU A 423 -12.46 -5.17 4.84
N ASN A 424 -12.22 -6.41 5.28
CA ASN A 424 -12.61 -7.59 4.54
C ASN A 424 -13.10 -8.71 5.48
N GLY A 425 -13.81 -9.72 4.93
CA GLY A 425 -14.38 -10.80 5.69
C GLY A 425 -13.39 -11.88 6.09
N TRP A 426 -13.65 -12.55 7.20
CA TRP A 426 -12.81 -13.62 7.74
C TRP A 426 -12.85 -14.91 6.93
N ALA A 427 -14.03 -15.34 6.50
CA ALA A 427 -14.18 -16.67 5.93
C ALA A 427 -13.70 -16.76 4.48
N GLY A 428 -12.93 -17.77 4.14
CA GLY A 428 -12.61 -18.14 2.77
C GLY A 428 -11.20 -17.80 2.30
N GLY A 429 -10.33 -17.30 3.19
CA GLY A 429 -8.89 -17.30 2.94
C GLY A 429 -8.33 -15.94 2.67
N ASN A 430 -8.65 -15.07 1.91
CA ASN A 430 -7.99 -13.81 1.62
C ASN A 430 -8.57 -12.66 2.45
N ASP A 431 -8.39 -12.73 3.77
CA ASP A 431 -8.82 -11.68 4.69
C ASP A 431 -7.77 -10.58 4.81
N HIS A 432 -7.78 -9.68 3.86
CA HIS A 432 -6.82 -8.59 3.74
C HIS A 432 -7.06 -7.42 4.70
N GLY A 433 -8.24 -7.37 5.35
CA GLY A 433 -8.69 -6.23 6.14
C GLY A 433 -7.71 -5.82 7.24
N LEU A 434 -7.47 -4.51 7.36
CA LEU A 434 -6.75 -3.91 8.48
C LEU A 434 -7.57 -4.01 9.77
N PHE A 435 -8.89 -4.04 9.61
CA PHE A 435 -9.88 -4.20 10.68
C PHE A 435 -10.74 -5.44 10.45
N SER A 436 -11.18 -6.04 11.53
CA SER A 436 -12.13 -7.16 11.49
C SER A 436 -13.50 -6.69 10.97
N ALA A 437 -14.12 -7.50 10.11
CA ALA A 437 -15.51 -7.29 9.67
C ALA A 437 -16.56 -7.74 10.72
N GLY A 438 -16.11 -8.27 11.86
CA GLY A 438 -16.98 -8.79 12.93
C GLY A 438 -17.46 -10.22 12.70
N ASP A 439 -16.93 -10.92 11.70
CA ASP A 439 -17.18 -12.33 11.41
C ASP A 439 -16.00 -13.24 11.81
N GLU A 440 -14.91 -12.65 12.26
CA GLU A 440 -13.77 -13.33 12.85
C GLU A 440 -14.15 -13.87 14.26
N PRO A 441 -13.90 -15.17 14.56
CA PRO A 441 -14.35 -15.77 15.83
C PRO A 441 -13.79 -15.06 17.06
N GLY A 442 -14.68 -14.57 17.92
CA GLY A 442 -14.33 -13.89 19.17
C GLY A 442 -13.84 -12.44 19.03
N ILE A 443 -13.92 -11.86 17.83
CA ILE A 443 -13.43 -10.52 17.54
C ILE A 443 -14.59 -9.63 17.06
N ALA A 444 -14.69 -8.45 17.66
CA ALA A 444 -15.69 -7.47 17.28
C ALA A 444 -15.34 -6.81 15.94
N ARG A 445 -16.37 -6.29 15.29
CA ARG A 445 -16.17 -5.44 14.10
C ARG A 445 -15.31 -4.23 14.45
N TRP A 446 -14.47 -3.81 13.52
CA TRP A 446 -13.52 -2.69 13.63
C TRP A 446 -12.36 -2.91 14.62
N THR A 447 -12.24 -4.08 15.22
CA THR A 447 -11.02 -4.40 15.99
C THR A 447 -9.82 -4.38 15.07
N PRO A 448 -8.76 -3.58 15.38
CA PRO A 448 -7.55 -3.56 14.57
C PRO A 448 -6.81 -4.90 14.61
N ARG A 449 -6.33 -5.34 13.45
CA ARG A 449 -5.50 -6.53 13.32
C ARG A 449 -4.02 -6.20 13.52
N PRO A 450 -3.15 -7.18 13.73
CA PRO A 450 -1.73 -6.96 14.01
C PRO A 450 -1.04 -5.93 13.12
N SER A 451 -1.26 -5.95 11.81
CA SER A 451 -0.62 -5.00 10.87
C SER A 451 -0.96 -3.53 11.14
N PHE A 452 -2.13 -3.24 11.75
CA PHE A 452 -2.48 -1.87 12.15
C PHE A 452 -1.46 -1.29 13.13
N TYR A 453 -1.10 -2.03 14.17
CA TYR A 453 -0.19 -1.55 15.23
C TYR A 453 1.21 -1.28 14.68
N TYR A 454 1.71 -2.15 13.82
CA TYR A 454 3.00 -1.96 13.17
C TYR A 454 3.03 -0.72 12.28
N LEU A 455 1.99 -0.51 11.48
CA LEU A 455 1.86 0.68 10.62
C LEU A 455 1.67 1.95 11.46
N TYR A 456 0.89 1.89 12.54
CA TYR A 456 0.69 3.03 13.44
C TYR A 456 2.02 3.51 14.04
N TYR A 457 2.80 2.61 14.65
CA TYR A 457 4.06 2.99 15.26
C TYR A 457 5.13 3.37 14.24
N LEU A 458 5.14 2.74 13.08
CA LEU A 458 5.99 3.13 11.96
C LEU A 458 5.73 4.59 11.56
N GLN A 459 4.48 4.98 11.34
CA GLN A 459 4.12 6.34 10.96
C GLN A 459 4.38 7.35 12.08
N LYS A 460 4.08 6.98 13.32
CA LYS A 460 4.30 7.84 14.50
C LYS A 460 5.77 8.22 14.66
N MET A 461 6.68 7.26 14.53
CA MET A 461 8.09 7.39 14.88
C MET A 461 8.99 7.79 13.72
N ARG A 462 8.59 7.60 12.44
CA ARG A 462 9.41 7.93 11.28
C ARG A 462 9.65 9.43 11.13
N GLY A 463 10.82 9.78 10.59
CA GLY A 463 11.15 11.14 10.16
C GLY A 463 10.51 11.52 8.82
N ASP A 464 11.03 12.56 8.19
CA ASP A 464 10.56 13.11 6.91
C ASP A 464 11.55 12.91 5.74
N ARG A 465 12.78 12.43 6.03
CA ARG A 465 13.79 12.07 5.03
C ARG A 465 14.31 10.67 5.27
N LEU A 466 14.22 9.82 4.26
CA LEU A 466 14.85 8.50 4.30
C LEU A 466 16.36 8.65 4.12
N VAL A 467 17.14 8.02 4.99
CA VAL A 467 18.60 8.01 4.93
C VAL A 467 19.15 6.60 4.82
N LYS A 468 20.39 6.48 4.37
CA LYS A 468 21.02 5.18 4.14
C LYS A 468 21.18 4.42 5.45
N ALA A 469 20.69 3.18 5.47
CA ALA A 469 20.92 2.21 6.54
C ALA A 469 21.42 0.89 5.96
N SER A 470 22.22 0.16 6.72
CA SER A 470 22.69 -1.18 6.36
C SER A 470 22.88 -2.03 7.61
N VAL A 471 22.78 -3.34 7.47
CA VAL A 471 23.00 -4.31 8.54
C VAL A 471 24.26 -5.10 8.24
N GLN A 472 25.15 -5.20 9.20
CA GLN A 472 26.32 -6.08 9.17
C GLN A 472 26.15 -7.16 10.23
N GLY A 473 26.46 -8.40 9.90
CA GLY A 473 26.29 -9.57 10.74
C GLY A 473 25.40 -10.62 10.09
N ASP A 474 24.44 -11.13 10.83
CA ASP A 474 23.46 -12.09 10.32
C ASP A 474 22.43 -11.38 9.39
N THR A 475 21.99 -12.08 8.37
CA THR A 475 20.99 -11.58 7.40
C THR A 475 19.56 -11.54 7.94
N SER A 476 19.39 -11.76 9.25
CA SER A 476 18.06 -11.84 9.89
C SER A 476 17.40 -10.48 10.16
N LEU A 477 18.14 -9.38 10.10
CA LEU A 477 17.58 -8.05 10.32
C LEU A 477 17.39 -7.27 9.02
N ARG A 478 16.34 -6.44 9.00
CA ARG A 478 16.12 -5.41 8.00
C ARG A 478 16.05 -4.07 8.72
N ALA A 479 16.79 -3.08 8.22
CA ALA A 479 16.85 -1.77 8.87
C ALA A 479 16.57 -0.65 7.88
N TYR A 480 15.74 0.29 8.31
CA TYR A 480 15.38 1.50 7.57
C TYR A 480 15.56 2.70 8.50
N ALA A 481 16.13 3.78 8.01
CA ALA A 481 16.38 4.94 8.83
C ALA A 481 15.85 6.22 8.20
N SER A 482 15.47 7.16 9.05
CA SER A 482 15.00 8.48 8.61
C SER A 482 15.42 9.56 9.59
N THR A 483 15.63 10.78 9.07
CA THR A 483 15.87 11.96 9.89
C THR A 483 14.63 12.85 9.93
N PHE A 484 14.47 13.57 11.02
CA PHE A 484 13.48 14.64 11.15
C PHE A 484 14.07 15.99 10.72
N THR A 485 13.24 16.91 10.29
CA THR A 485 13.67 18.29 10.04
C THR A 485 14.19 18.96 11.32
N SER A 486 13.69 18.58 12.50
CA SER A 486 14.24 19.01 13.79
C SER A 486 15.60 18.39 14.13
N GLY A 487 16.00 17.35 13.42
CA GLY A 487 17.34 16.79 13.41
C GLY A 487 17.52 15.42 14.07
N GLU A 488 16.53 14.88 14.74
CA GLU A 488 16.58 13.56 15.37
C GLU A 488 16.67 12.45 14.32
N LEU A 489 17.18 11.29 14.73
CA LEU A 489 17.38 10.12 13.90
C LEU A 489 16.43 8.99 14.33
N ASN A 490 15.56 8.55 13.42
CA ASN A 490 14.75 7.35 13.61
C ASN A 490 15.36 6.15 12.89
N VAL A 491 15.28 4.99 13.53
CA VAL A 491 15.66 3.69 12.96
C VAL A 491 14.53 2.69 13.20
N VAL A 492 14.14 1.98 12.16
CA VAL A 492 13.16 0.89 12.22
C VAL A 492 13.88 -0.39 11.89
N ILE A 493 13.77 -1.40 12.75
CA ILE A 493 14.44 -2.70 12.56
C ILE A 493 13.41 -3.80 12.66
N ALA A 494 13.30 -4.62 11.62
CA ALA A 494 12.49 -5.82 11.58
C ALA A 494 13.36 -7.08 11.64
N ASN A 495 12.97 -8.05 12.45
CA ASN A 495 13.65 -9.34 12.56
C ASN A 495 12.86 -10.41 11.80
N VAL A 496 13.51 -10.99 10.80
CA VAL A 496 12.91 -12.02 9.92
C VAL A 496 13.21 -13.45 10.39
N SER A 497 13.71 -13.62 11.61
CA SER A 497 14.06 -14.93 12.16
C SER A 497 13.27 -15.31 13.42
N ALA A 498 13.25 -16.59 13.73
CA ALA A 498 12.60 -17.17 14.91
C ALA A 498 13.36 -16.94 16.22
N THR A 499 14.46 -16.17 16.22
CA THR A 499 15.28 -15.89 17.40
C THR A 499 15.46 -14.39 17.58
N ALA A 500 15.40 -13.92 18.82
CA ALA A 500 15.68 -12.52 19.12
C ALA A 500 17.12 -12.16 18.76
N ARG A 501 17.35 -10.94 18.28
CA ARG A 501 18.65 -10.42 17.85
C ARG A 501 18.95 -9.13 18.60
N THR A 502 20.20 -8.94 19.00
CA THR A 502 20.64 -7.69 19.62
C THR A 502 21.58 -6.96 18.67
N ALA A 503 21.21 -5.72 18.33
CA ALA A 503 21.99 -4.86 17.46
C ALA A 503 22.52 -3.65 18.20
N ILE A 504 23.72 -3.20 17.79
CA ILE A 504 24.24 -1.86 18.10
C ILE A 504 23.92 -0.94 16.92
N ILE A 505 23.55 0.31 17.20
CA ILE A 505 23.33 1.33 16.19
C ILE A 505 24.60 2.16 16.04
N ASP A 506 25.28 2.00 14.90
CA ASP A 506 26.43 2.79 14.49
C ASP A 506 25.96 3.99 13.66
N MET A 507 26.10 5.19 14.23
CA MET A 507 25.58 6.43 13.64
C MET A 507 26.71 7.21 12.99
N GLN A 508 26.66 7.34 11.68
CA GLN A 508 27.61 8.14 10.90
C GLN A 508 27.01 9.52 10.61
N HIS A 509 27.84 10.57 10.72
CA HIS A 509 27.46 11.97 10.50
C HIS A 509 26.28 12.43 11.35
N PHE A 510 26.15 11.87 12.56
CA PHE A 510 25.11 12.21 13.53
C PHE A 510 25.70 12.35 14.94
N ALA A 511 25.46 13.49 15.56
CA ALA A 511 25.83 13.73 16.96
C ALA A 511 24.62 13.37 17.84
N ALA A 512 24.68 12.22 18.48
CA ALA A 512 23.60 11.77 19.35
C ALA A 512 23.45 12.67 20.58
N GLY A 513 22.22 13.03 20.92
CA GLY A 513 21.86 13.68 22.16
C GLY A 513 21.90 12.72 23.34
N HIS A 514 21.21 13.08 24.41
CA HIS A 514 21.35 12.37 25.70
C HIS A 514 20.52 11.09 25.80
N ARG A 515 19.44 10.97 25.01
CA ARG A 515 18.47 9.87 25.14
C ARG A 515 18.04 9.31 23.79
N TYR A 516 17.51 8.08 23.83
CA TYR A 516 16.74 7.50 22.75
C TYR A 516 15.47 6.85 23.31
N TYR A 517 14.45 6.76 22.44
CA TYR A 517 13.10 6.31 22.77
C TYR A 517 12.69 5.24 21.78
N TRP A 518 12.03 4.15 22.26
CA TRP A 518 11.62 3.09 21.33
C TRP A 518 10.36 2.38 21.74
N TYR A 519 9.77 1.74 20.74
CA TYR A 519 8.68 0.78 20.88
C TYR A 519 9.11 -0.57 20.33
N VAL A 520 8.76 -1.65 21.05
CA VAL A 520 8.98 -3.03 20.66
C VAL A 520 7.63 -3.63 20.30
N LEU A 521 7.49 -4.21 19.11
CA LEU A 521 6.29 -4.89 18.64
C LEU A 521 6.62 -6.37 18.41
N GLN A 522 5.83 -7.25 19.00
CA GLN A 522 6.04 -8.70 18.92
C GLN A 522 4.73 -9.47 19.03
N GLY A 523 4.69 -10.69 18.52
CA GLY A 523 3.57 -11.61 18.73
C GLY A 523 3.56 -12.22 20.13
N GLY A 524 2.44 -12.77 20.55
CA GLY A 524 2.25 -13.32 21.89
C GLY A 524 2.49 -14.82 22.02
N ASP A 525 2.29 -15.59 20.96
CA ASP A 525 2.33 -17.05 20.95
C ASP A 525 3.21 -17.54 19.80
N ASP A 526 3.53 -18.84 19.72
CA ASP A 526 4.23 -19.50 18.60
C ASP A 526 5.52 -18.79 18.14
N ASN A 527 6.35 -18.34 19.06
CA ASN A 527 7.48 -17.45 18.83
C ASN A 527 7.09 -16.13 18.14
N GLY A 528 5.81 -15.79 18.13
CA GLY A 528 5.25 -14.60 17.51
C GLY A 528 4.97 -14.73 16.02
N GLU A 529 5.23 -15.85 15.38
CA GLU A 529 5.12 -16.00 13.91
C GLU A 529 3.67 -15.78 13.44
N PHE A 530 2.78 -16.68 13.79
CA PHE A 530 1.38 -16.61 13.39
C PHE A 530 0.44 -16.25 14.54
N SER A 531 0.97 -15.68 15.61
CA SER A 531 0.16 -15.13 16.68
C SER A 531 -0.84 -14.13 16.14
N ARG A 532 -2.11 -14.27 16.50
CA ARG A 532 -3.14 -13.27 16.20
C ARG A 532 -3.08 -12.06 17.14
N ARG A 533 -2.22 -12.12 18.17
CA ARG A 533 -2.02 -11.07 19.17
C ARG A 533 -0.71 -10.34 18.94
N VAL A 534 -0.74 -9.02 19.13
CA VAL A 534 0.46 -8.17 19.13
C VAL A 534 0.59 -7.50 20.49
N PHE A 535 1.81 -7.46 20.97
CA PHE A 535 2.21 -6.75 22.18
C PHE A 535 3.11 -5.58 21.82
N VAL A 536 2.85 -4.44 22.43
CA VAL A 536 3.65 -3.22 22.29
C VAL A 536 4.22 -2.86 23.65
N ASN A 537 5.55 -2.85 23.79
CA ASN A 537 6.23 -2.64 25.08
C ASN A 537 5.66 -3.51 26.23
N GLY A 538 5.19 -4.72 25.91
CA GLY A 538 4.59 -5.64 26.87
C GLY A 538 3.09 -5.46 27.08
N HIS A 539 2.47 -4.40 26.58
CA HIS A 539 1.01 -4.22 26.57
C HIS A 539 0.40 -5.06 25.45
N GLY A 540 -0.60 -5.85 25.74
CA GLY A 540 -1.26 -6.74 24.79
C GLY A 540 -2.76 -6.60 24.80
N PRO A 541 -3.45 -7.31 23.88
CA PRO A 541 -4.91 -7.29 23.83
C PRO A 541 -5.53 -8.01 25.03
N SER A 542 -6.68 -7.53 25.45
CA SER A 542 -7.56 -8.26 26.36
C SER A 542 -8.31 -9.41 25.66
N ALA A 543 -8.42 -9.34 24.33
CA ALA A 543 -9.10 -10.31 23.48
C ALA A 543 -8.14 -11.41 22.96
N VAL A 544 -8.71 -12.40 22.25
CA VAL A 544 -7.97 -13.53 21.67
C VAL A 544 -7.13 -13.14 20.45
N ALA A 545 -7.32 -11.93 19.92
CA ALA A 545 -6.57 -11.38 18.78
C ALA A 545 -6.51 -9.85 18.85
N GLY A 546 -5.78 -9.22 17.95
CA GLY A 546 -5.56 -7.78 17.89
C GLY A 546 -4.34 -7.35 18.68
N GLY A 547 -4.35 -6.16 19.22
CA GLY A 547 -3.28 -5.60 20.06
C GLY A 547 -3.86 -4.77 21.20
N PRO A 548 -3.01 -4.01 21.92
CA PRO A 548 -3.47 -3.27 23.10
C PRO A 548 -4.50 -2.19 22.74
N ASP A 549 -5.57 -2.13 23.52
CA ASP A 549 -6.63 -1.13 23.33
C ASP A 549 -6.13 0.30 23.61
N ASP A 550 -5.13 0.42 24.48
CA ASP A 550 -4.49 1.68 24.89
C ASP A 550 -3.30 2.08 24.01
N TYR A 551 -3.16 1.50 22.81
CA TYR A 551 -1.99 1.67 21.92
C TYR A 551 -1.59 3.14 21.70
N ALA A 552 -2.51 4.07 21.70
CA ALA A 552 -2.23 5.48 21.46
C ALA A 552 -1.53 6.18 22.64
N SER A 553 -1.62 5.61 23.84
CA SER A 553 -1.12 6.16 25.10
C SER A 553 0.03 5.35 25.73
N ILE A 554 0.43 4.24 25.16
CA ILE A 554 1.55 3.44 25.66
C ILE A 554 2.82 4.31 25.66
N PRO A 555 3.54 4.43 26.81
CA PRO A 555 4.78 5.18 26.86
C PRO A 555 5.89 4.44 26.09
N ALA A 556 6.76 5.20 25.44
CA ALA A 556 7.98 4.67 24.88
C ALA A 556 8.93 4.16 25.99
N TRP A 557 9.70 3.13 25.73
CA TRP A 557 10.89 2.88 26.51
C TRP A 557 11.92 3.98 26.23
N SER A 558 12.75 4.34 27.20
CA SER A 558 13.84 5.28 27.01
C SER A 558 15.10 4.87 27.75
N ALA A 559 16.25 5.28 27.23
CA ALA A 559 17.55 5.09 27.87
C ALA A 559 18.55 6.18 27.47
N ALA A 560 19.63 6.30 28.23
CA ALA A 560 20.73 7.22 27.92
C ALA A 560 21.62 6.66 26.78
N THR A 561 22.20 7.56 25.99
CA THR A 561 23.08 7.22 24.85
C THR A 561 24.55 7.08 25.22
N ASP A 562 24.95 7.43 26.43
CA ASP A 562 26.34 7.49 26.91
C ASP A 562 27.10 6.15 26.84
N LYS A 563 26.38 5.03 26.81
CA LYS A 563 26.93 3.68 26.67
C LYS A 563 26.77 3.08 25.28
N GLY A 564 26.34 3.89 24.29
CA GLY A 564 25.93 3.45 22.99
C GLY A 564 24.42 3.14 22.91
N VAL A 565 23.92 2.99 21.70
CA VAL A 565 22.51 2.66 21.44
C VAL A 565 22.42 1.18 21.10
N PHE A 566 21.86 0.40 22.01
CA PHE A 566 21.65 -1.04 21.85
C PHE A 566 20.18 -1.34 21.85
N ILE A 567 19.77 -2.29 21.00
CA ILE A 567 18.39 -2.69 20.90
C ILE A 567 18.24 -4.20 20.66
N THR A 568 17.34 -4.83 21.40
CA THR A 568 16.96 -6.21 21.14
C THR A 568 15.68 -6.24 20.33
N VAL A 569 15.74 -6.85 19.15
CA VAL A 569 14.61 -7.04 18.25
C VAL A 569 14.08 -8.46 18.45
N PRO A 570 12.82 -8.63 18.89
CA PRO A 570 12.28 -9.96 19.18
C PRO A 570 12.18 -10.81 17.92
N ALA A 571 12.05 -12.12 18.11
CA ALA A 571 11.76 -13.05 17.02
C ALA A 571 10.50 -12.60 16.28
N TYR A 572 10.53 -12.59 14.93
CA TYR A 572 9.43 -12.14 14.09
C TYR A 572 8.74 -10.88 14.60
N GLY A 573 9.54 -9.90 15.01
CA GLY A 573 9.06 -8.64 15.55
C GLY A 573 9.75 -7.45 14.95
N ALA A 574 9.38 -6.26 15.41
CA ALA A 574 10.05 -5.03 14.98
C ALA A 574 10.25 -4.06 16.14
N VAL A 575 11.24 -3.21 15.98
CA VAL A 575 11.50 -2.09 16.88
C VAL A 575 11.56 -0.82 16.05
N THR A 576 10.92 0.23 16.53
CA THR A 576 11.13 1.59 16.03
C THR A 576 11.70 2.43 17.14
N LEU A 577 12.86 3.07 16.88
CA LEU A 577 13.54 3.90 17.86
C LEU A 577 13.91 5.26 17.29
N THR A 578 13.86 6.30 18.12
CA THR A 578 14.31 7.64 17.77
C THR A 578 15.34 8.14 18.76
N ILE A 579 16.44 8.67 18.26
CA ILE A 579 17.61 9.12 19.00
C ILE A 579 17.62 10.64 18.94
N ASP A 580 17.71 11.27 20.12
CA ASP A 580 17.85 12.72 20.23
C ASP A 580 19.10 13.20 19.49
N LYS A 581 19.04 14.41 18.99
CA LYS A 581 20.19 15.14 18.45
C LYS A 581 20.83 15.98 19.56
N GLN A 582 22.16 16.09 19.51
CA GLN A 582 22.93 16.98 20.37
C GLN A 582 22.68 18.46 20.03
#